data_b6123f1712225f5ad3cd35cdde9ca320
#
_entry.id   b6123f1712225f5ad3cd35cdde9ca320
#
_cell.length_a   1.000
_cell.length_b   1.000
_cell.length_c   1.000
_cell.angle_alpha   90.00
_cell.angle_beta   90.00
_cell.angle_gamma   90.00
#
_symmetry.space_group_name_H-M   'P 1'
#
loop_
_entity.id
_entity.type
_entity.pdbx_description
1 polymer ?
#
loop_
_entity_poly.entity_id
_entity_poly.type
_entity_poly.pdbx_seq_one_letter_code
_entity_poly.pdbx_strand_id
1 'polypeptide(L)'
;NGRAGFVMANSAADARQSELEIRKQIIDSGHVDLIISVSSNFFYTVTLPVTLWFFDKGKPEDRQDKVLFIDAREVYTQVDRAHRAFEPSQLEFLANIVRLYRGNDLESDLGSSDLINKHFPDGEYVDIKGLCKVTTLSEIEEQGHSLNPGRYVGVADEEDDGVDFHERLTELNEELETLNSEAIKIEKKISNNIFEILE
;
A
#
# COMPACT_ATOMS: atom_id res chain seq x y z
N ASN A 1 -28.63 -0.09 9.47
CA ASN A 1 -27.39 -0.74 9.07
C ASN A 1 -26.99 -0.24 7.68
N GLY A 2 -25.82 0.38 7.55
CA GLY A 2 -25.34 0.91 6.28
C GLY A 2 -23.82 0.79 6.20
N ARG A 3 -23.30 0.58 4.99
CA ARG A 3 -21.87 0.58 4.69
C ARG A 3 -21.56 1.69 3.70
N ALA A 4 -20.36 2.25 3.80
CA ALA A 4 -19.88 3.26 2.87
C ALA A 4 -18.37 3.02 2.62
N GLY A 5 -17.93 3.33 1.40
CA GLY A 5 -16.52 3.30 1.02
C GLY A 5 -16.16 4.61 0.33
N PHE A 6 -14.97 5.12 0.65
CA PHE A 6 -14.45 6.38 0.10
C PHE A 6 -13.01 6.21 -0.35
N VAL A 7 -12.64 6.87 -1.44
CA VAL A 7 -11.25 7.06 -1.84
C VAL A 7 -10.79 8.39 -1.26
N MET A 8 -9.75 8.36 -0.45
CA MET A 8 -9.20 9.54 0.21
C MET A 8 -7.75 9.76 -0.21
N ALA A 9 -7.34 11.02 -0.32
CA ALA A 9 -5.93 11.33 -0.45
C ALA A 9 -5.16 10.80 0.77
N ASN A 10 -3.97 10.25 0.57
CA ASN A 10 -3.18 9.66 1.66
C ASN A 10 -2.91 10.66 2.80
N SER A 11 -2.81 11.96 2.49
CA SER A 11 -2.64 13.03 3.48
C SER A 11 -3.79 13.12 4.48
N ALA A 12 -5.02 12.75 4.11
CA ALA A 12 -6.18 12.79 5.01
C ALA A 12 -6.02 11.86 6.23
N ALA A 13 -5.25 10.78 6.07
CA ALA A 13 -5.01 9.81 7.15
C ALA A 13 -4.19 10.37 8.31
N ASP A 14 -3.34 11.41 8.06
CA ASP A 14 -2.42 12.02 9.03
C ASP A 14 -2.61 13.53 9.19
N ALA A 15 -3.62 14.12 8.54
CA ALA A 15 -3.89 15.55 8.59
C ALA A 15 -4.10 16.07 10.04
N ARG A 16 -3.71 17.30 10.28
CA ARG A 16 -3.72 17.95 11.63
C ARG A 16 -4.83 19.00 11.73
N GLN A 17 -4.92 19.64 12.86
CA GLN A 17 -5.85 20.72 13.16
C GLN A 17 -7.34 20.27 13.03
N SER A 18 -8.17 21.00 12.30
CA SER A 18 -9.61 20.71 12.15
C SER A 18 -9.91 19.33 11.55
N GLU A 19 -9.06 18.86 10.65
CA GLU A 19 -9.19 17.53 10.04
C GLU A 19 -8.89 16.41 11.05
N LEU A 20 -7.96 16.63 11.98
CA LEU A 20 -7.73 15.71 13.09
C LEU A 20 -8.97 15.57 13.98
N GLU A 21 -9.64 16.67 14.30
CA GLU A 21 -10.83 16.63 15.16
C GLU A 21 -12.00 15.88 14.48
N ILE A 22 -12.16 16.05 13.16
CA ILE A 22 -13.14 15.29 12.37
C ILE A 22 -12.77 13.81 12.37
N ARG A 23 -11.50 13.48 12.17
CA ARG A 23 -11.01 12.10 12.14
C ARG A 23 -11.19 11.41 13.48
N LYS A 24 -10.92 12.09 14.61
CA LYS A 24 -11.22 11.60 15.95
C LYS A 24 -12.71 11.23 16.11
N GLN A 25 -13.61 12.13 15.77
CA GLN A 25 -15.04 11.87 15.84
C GLN A 25 -15.46 10.67 15.01
N ILE A 26 -14.87 10.50 13.82
CA ILE A 26 -15.12 9.34 12.95
C ILE A 26 -14.62 8.06 13.61
N ILE A 27 -13.41 8.05 14.18
CA ILE A 27 -12.83 6.89 14.87
C ILE A 27 -13.64 6.53 16.12
N ASP A 28 -13.95 7.53 16.95
CA ASP A 28 -14.69 7.36 18.21
C ASP A 28 -16.12 6.87 17.98
N SER A 29 -16.66 7.08 16.78
CA SER A 29 -17.98 6.52 16.42
C SER A 29 -18.01 4.99 16.38
N GLY A 30 -16.84 4.31 16.36
CA GLY A 30 -16.71 2.86 16.24
C GLY A 30 -17.12 2.30 14.86
N HIS A 31 -17.36 3.16 13.86
CA HIS A 31 -17.87 2.73 12.56
C HIS A 31 -16.76 2.53 11.50
N VAL A 32 -15.53 2.96 11.76
CA VAL A 32 -14.39 2.65 10.89
C VAL A 32 -14.13 1.14 10.96
N ASP A 33 -14.25 0.45 9.83
CA ASP A 33 -14.11 -1.00 9.78
C ASP A 33 -12.79 -1.44 9.15
N LEU A 34 -12.43 -0.79 8.04
CA LEU A 34 -11.26 -1.17 7.23
C LEU A 34 -10.63 0.06 6.58
N ILE A 35 -9.31 0.12 6.59
CA ILE A 35 -8.51 1.11 5.85
C ILE A 35 -7.48 0.37 5.01
N ILE A 36 -7.41 0.70 3.70
CA ILE A 36 -6.46 0.09 2.76
C ILE A 36 -5.58 1.18 2.15
N SER A 37 -4.26 1.05 2.25
CA SER A 37 -3.32 1.86 1.46
C SER A 37 -3.18 1.30 0.06
N VAL A 38 -3.24 2.18 -0.93
CA VAL A 38 -3.02 1.84 -2.35
C VAL A 38 -1.86 2.69 -2.87
N SER A 39 -0.98 2.09 -3.65
CA SER A 39 0.19 2.77 -4.17
C SER A 39 -0.17 3.87 -5.18
N SER A 40 0.83 4.63 -5.61
CA SER A 40 0.68 5.64 -6.66
C SER A 40 0.35 5.00 -8.03
N ASN A 41 -0.08 5.84 -8.97
CA ASN A 41 -0.28 5.46 -10.38
C ASN A 41 -1.46 4.49 -10.67
N PHE A 42 -2.44 4.41 -9.77
CA PHE A 42 -3.69 3.68 -10.02
C PHE A 42 -4.74 4.50 -10.80
N PHE A 43 -4.54 5.80 -10.91
CA PHE A 43 -5.47 6.70 -11.61
C PHE A 43 -4.77 7.39 -12.77
N TYR A 44 -5.44 7.49 -13.92
CA TYR A 44 -4.87 8.10 -15.14
C TYR A 44 -4.46 9.56 -14.98
N THR A 45 -5.15 10.30 -14.11
CA THR A 45 -4.96 11.75 -13.94
C THR A 45 -4.25 12.12 -12.64
N VAL A 46 -4.05 11.16 -11.72
CA VAL A 46 -3.49 11.40 -10.38
C VAL A 46 -2.45 10.35 -10.07
N THR A 47 -1.23 10.79 -9.90
CA THR A 47 -0.07 9.92 -9.56
C THR A 47 0.14 9.72 -8.05
N LEU A 48 -0.71 10.34 -7.22
CA LEU A 48 -0.57 10.26 -5.77
C LEU A 48 -1.11 8.93 -5.21
N PRO A 49 -0.51 8.41 -4.13
CA PRO A 49 -1.07 7.29 -3.40
C PRO A 49 -2.38 7.69 -2.71
N VAL A 50 -3.26 6.74 -2.55
CA VAL A 50 -4.56 6.95 -1.89
C VAL A 50 -4.78 5.94 -0.78
N THR A 51 -5.76 6.24 0.08
CA THR A 51 -6.30 5.31 1.06
C THR A 51 -7.79 5.08 0.79
N LEU A 52 -8.22 3.84 0.93
CA LEU A 52 -9.62 3.46 0.85
C LEU A 52 -10.15 3.33 2.27
N TRP A 53 -11.19 4.06 2.59
CA TRP A 53 -11.81 4.07 3.91
C TRP A 53 -13.17 3.41 3.85
N PHE A 54 -13.39 2.39 4.66
CA PHE A 54 -14.65 1.67 4.72
C PHE A 54 -15.26 1.79 6.11
N PHE A 55 -16.54 2.15 6.11
CA PHE A 55 -17.36 2.32 7.30
C PHE A 55 -18.46 1.28 7.33
N ASP A 56 -18.73 0.71 8.49
CA ASP A 56 -19.84 -0.21 8.74
C ASP A 56 -20.59 0.15 10.02
N LYS A 57 -21.84 0.62 9.89
CA LYS A 57 -22.72 0.86 11.03
C LYS A 57 -23.26 -0.41 11.67
N GLY A 58 -23.05 -1.55 11.04
CA GLY A 58 -23.49 -2.85 11.52
C GLY A 58 -22.36 -3.71 12.07
N LYS A 59 -21.23 -3.12 12.46
CA LYS A 59 -20.14 -3.88 13.10
C LYS A 59 -20.66 -4.60 14.34
N PRO A 60 -20.39 -5.92 14.48
CA PRO A 60 -20.72 -6.66 15.70
C PRO A 60 -19.88 -6.17 16.89
N GLU A 61 -20.36 -6.42 18.10
CA GLU A 61 -19.75 -5.89 19.34
C GLU A 61 -18.28 -6.26 19.51
N ASP A 62 -17.89 -7.46 19.12
CA ASP A 62 -16.51 -7.98 19.20
C ASP A 62 -15.51 -7.28 18.29
N ARG A 63 -16.02 -6.46 17.35
CA ARG A 63 -15.18 -5.70 16.39
C ARG A 63 -15.41 -4.19 16.45
N GLN A 64 -16.31 -3.68 17.30
CA GLN A 64 -16.61 -2.24 17.37
C GLN A 64 -15.38 -1.40 17.72
N ASP A 65 -14.52 -1.91 18.58
CA ASP A 65 -13.28 -1.28 19.04
C ASP A 65 -12.05 -1.60 18.17
N LYS A 66 -12.24 -2.28 17.02
CA LYS A 66 -11.15 -2.75 16.15
C LYS A 66 -11.27 -2.19 14.75
N VAL A 67 -10.15 -1.91 14.13
CA VAL A 67 -10.03 -1.50 12.72
C VAL A 67 -9.02 -2.41 12.04
N LEU A 68 -9.37 -2.94 10.87
CA LEU A 68 -8.42 -3.68 10.03
C LEU A 68 -7.66 -2.68 9.15
N PHE A 69 -6.34 -2.72 9.22
CA PHE A 69 -5.46 -2.00 8.32
C PHE A 69 -4.83 -2.98 7.31
N ILE A 70 -4.87 -2.63 6.03
CA ILE A 70 -4.20 -3.38 4.95
C ILE A 70 -3.28 -2.43 4.19
N ASP A 71 -2.04 -2.84 3.99
CA ASP A 71 -1.10 -2.16 3.11
C ASP A 71 -1.01 -2.90 1.77
N ALA A 72 -1.75 -2.42 0.79
CA ALA A 72 -1.80 -2.98 -0.56
C ALA A 72 -0.83 -2.27 -1.53
N ARG A 73 0.15 -1.49 -1.01
CA ARG A 73 1.07 -0.74 -1.88
C ARG A 73 1.96 -1.62 -2.74
N GLU A 74 2.24 -2.84 -2.27
CA GLU A 74 3.02 -3.84 -3.03
C GLU A 74 2.13 -4.88 -3.73
N VAL A 75 0.80 -4.80 -3.56
CA VAL A 75 -0.16 -5.68 -4.23
C VAL A 75 -0.67 -4.97 -5.48
N TYR A 76 -0.02 -5.16 -6.60
CA TYR A 76 -0.43 -4.59 -7.90
C TYR A 76 0.23 -5.30 -9.07
N THR A 77 -0.30 -5.07 -10.27
CA THR A 77 0.35 -5.41 -11.53
C THR A 77 0.74 -4.11 -12.25
N GLN A 78 1.98 -4.04 -12.70
CA GLN A 78 2.47 -2.90 -13.49
C GLN A 78 1.96 -3.05 -14.93
N VAL A 79 1.02 -2.19 -15.33
CA VAL A 79 0.43 -2.21 -16.68
C VAL A 79 1.37 -1.57 -17.69
N ASP A 80 1.93 -0.40 -17.33
CA ASP A 80 2.95 0.32 -18.11
C ASP A 80 3.81 1.19 -17.16
N ARG A 81 4.69 2.02 -17.73
CA ARG A 81 5.60 2.88 -16.94
C ARG A 81 4.89 3.79 -15.93
N ALA A 82 3.65 4.18 -16.22
CA ALA A 82 2.92 5.19 -15.47
C ALA A 82 1.66 4.65 -14.79
N HIS A 83 1.26 3.40 -15.06
CA HIS A 83 0.00 2.86 -14.60
C HIS A 83 0.15 1.51 -13.91
N ARG A 84 -0.55 1.39 -12.78
CA ARG A 84 -0.72 0.18 -11.98
C ARG A 84 -2.20 -0.18 -11.93
N ALA A 85 -2.48 -1.47 -11.80
CA ALA A 85 -3.84 -1.97 -11.64
C ALA A 85 -3.86 -3.15 -10.67
N PHE A 86 -5.02 -3.43 -10.11
CA PHE A 86 -5.28 -4.70 -9.46
C PHE A 86 -5.80 -5.71 -10.50
N GLU A 87 -5.20 -6.87 -10.54
CA GLU A 87 -5.79 -8.01 -11.22
C GLU A 87 -6.94 -8.61 -10.41
N PRO A 88 -7.85 -9.35 -11.05
CA PRO A 88 -8.96 -9.99 -10.34
C PRO A 88 -8.52 -10.84 -9.14
N SER A 89 -7.44 -11.60 -9.28
CA SER A 89 -6.85 -12.41 -8.19
C SER A 89 -6.34 -11.57 -7.01
N GLN A 90 -5.77 -10.39 -7.28
CA GLN A 90 -5.30 -9.47 -6.26
C GLN A 90 -6.46 -8.79 -5.52
N LEU A 91 -7.54 -8.42 -6.24
CA LEU A 91 -8.75 -7.89 -5.62
C LEU A 91 -9.42 -8.93 -4.72
N GLU A 92 -9.53 -10.17 -5.19
CA GLU A 92 -10.07 -11.29 -4.41
C GLU A 92 -9.19 -11.59 -3.19
N PHE A 93 -7.86 -11.52 -3.34
CA PHE A 93 -6.93 -11.67 -2.22
C PHE A 93 -7.18 -10.63 -1.12
N LEU A 94 -7.25 -9.34 -1.47
CA LEU A 94 -7.56 -8.27 -0.51
C LEU A 94 -8.95 -8.45 0.12
N ALA A 95 -9.94 -8.86 -0.65
CA ALA A 95 -11.27 -9.17 -0.15
C ALA A 95 -11.25 -10.37 0.82
N ASN A 96 -10.46 -11.40 0.52
CA ASN A 96 -10.31 -12.58 1.36
C ASN A 96 -9.59 -12.28 2.68
N ILE A 97 -8.65 -11.36 2.76
CA ILE A 97 -8.11 -10.87 4.04
C ILE A 97 -9.24 -10.32 4.93
N VAL A 98 -10.15 -9.53 4.34
CA VAL A 98 -11.32 -8.99 5.05
C VAL A 98 -12.30 -10.10 5.45
N ARG A 99 -12.48 -11.12 4.61
CA ARG A 99 -13.33 -12.29 4.91
C ARG A 99 -12.78 -13.09 6.09
N LEU A 100 -11.47 -13.38 6.08
CA LEU A 100 -10.79 -14.04 7.20
C LEU A 100 -10.96 -13.25 8.50
N TYR A 101 -10.72 -11.94 8.48
CA TYR A 101 -10.93 -11.08 9.64
C TYR A 101 -12.37 -11.11 10.16
N ARG A 102 -13.35 -11.27 9.27
CA ARG A 102 -14.77 -11.33 9.64
C ARG A 102 -15.26 -12.74 9.95
N GLY A 103 -14.43 -13.76 9.83
CA GLY A 103 -14.81 -15.16 10.00
C GLY A 103 -15.76 -15.66 8.92
N ASN A 104 -15.66 -15.13 7.70
CA ASN A 104 -16.46 -15.54 6.56
C ASN A 104 -15.67 -16.54 5.68
N ASP A 105 -16.40 -17.34 4.89
CA ASP A 105 -15.80 -18.25 3.93
C ASP A 105 -14.99 -17.50 2.86
N LEU A 106 -13.89 -18.09 2.43
CA LEU A 106 -13.05 -17.57 1.35
C LEU A 106 -13.73 -17.74 -0.01
N GLU A 107 -13.42 -16.82 -0.92
CA GLU A 107 -13.74 -16.92 -2.35
C GLU A 107 -12.47 -17.28 -3.13
N SER A 108 -12.60 -18.09 -4.19
CA SER A 108 -11.49 -18.54 -5.03
C SER A 108 -11.78 -18.47 -6.54
N ASP A 109 -12.87 -17.78 -6.90
CA ASP A 109 -13.36 -17.75 -8.30
C ASP A 109 -12.48 -16.91 -9.22
N LEU A 110 -11.70 -15.96 -8.65
CA LEU A 110 -10.82 -15.05 -9.40
C LEU A 110 -9.34 -15.42 -9.31
N GLY A 111 -9.01 -16.54 -8.64
CA GLY A 111 -7.66 -17.12 -8.66
C GLY A 111 -6.73 -16.63 -7.55
N SER A 112 -7.25 -16.21 -6.40
CA SER A 112 -6.44 -15.75 -5.26
C SER A 112 -5.87 -16.88 -4.39
N SER A 113 -6.18 -18.14 -4.68
CA SER A 113 -5.85 -19.28 -3.82
C SER A 113 -4.37 -19.37 -3.48
N ASP A 114 -3.47 -19.17 -4.44
CA ASP A 114 -2.02 -19.22 -4.20
C ASP A 114 -1.56 -18.11 -3.26
N LEU A 115 -2.10 -16.88 -3.42
CA LEU A 115 -1.80 -15.75 -2.55
C LEU A 115 -2.32 -16.00 -1.12
N ILE A 116 -3.52 -16.55 -0.99
CA ILE A 116 -4.09 -16.90 0.31
C ILE A 116 -3.28 -18.01 0.97
N ASN A 117 -2.97 -19.09 0.27
CA ASN A 117 -2.18 -20.19 0.83
C ASN A 117 -0.76 -19.76 1.25
N LYS A 118 -0.17 -18.81 0.51
CA LYS A 118 1.14 -18.24 0.85
C LYS A 118 1.11 -17.46 2.16
N HIS A 119 0.08 -16.63 2.38
CA HIS A 119 0.02 -15.70 3.48
C HIS A 119 -0.82 -16.19 4.68
N PHE A 120 -1.80 -17.04 4.42
CA PHE A 120 -2.74 -17.58 5.43
C PHE A 120 -2.91 -19.10 5.25
N PRO A 121 -1.83 -19.89 5.44
CA PRO A 121 -1.84 -21.34 5.15
C PRO A 121 -2.86 -22.11 5.99
N ASP A 122 -3.18 -21.63 7.19
CA ASP A 122 -4.15 -22.27 8.10
C ASP A 122 -5.61 -21.86 7.81
N GLY A 123 -5.84 -20.95 6.86
CA GLY A 123 -7.17 -20.43 6.54
C GLY A 123 -7.80 -19.59 7.64
N GLU A 124 -7.00 -19.09 8.57
CA GLU A 124 -7.39 -18.20 9.65
C GLU A 124 -6.71 -16.84 9.54
N TYR A 125 -7.38 -15.79 10.05
CA TYR A 125 -6.79 -14.46 10.07
C TYR A 125 -5.64 -14.38 11.08
N VAL A 126 -4.51 -13.89 10.63
CA VAL A 126 -3.37 -13.50 11.45
C VAL A 126 -2.84 -12.15 11.00
N ASP A 127 -2.27 -11.37 11.91
CA ASP A 127 -1.56 -10.14 11.55
C ASP A 127 -0.27 -10.51 10.79
N ILE A 128 -0.06 -9.86 9.64
CA ILE A 128 1.13 -10.10 8.80
C ILE A 128 1.87 -8.79 8.62
N LYS A 129 3.13 -8.75 9.05
CA LYS A 129 4.01 -7.58 8.89
C LYS A 129 4.08 -7.16 7.42
N GLY A 130 3.94 -5.87 7.18
CA GLY A 130 3.97 -5.28 5.86
C GLY A 130 2.70 -5.49 5.02
N LEU A 131 1.72 -6.27 5.49
CA LEU A 131 0.50 -6.57 4.74
C LEU A 131 -0.77 -6.16 5.48
N CYS A 132 -1.04 -6.71 6.66
CA CYS A 132 -2.28 -6.42 7.37
C CYS A 132 -2.13 -6.53 8.90
N LYS A 133 -2.90 -5.72 9.62
CA LYS A 133 -2.98 -5.76 11.08
C LYS A 133 -4.34 -5.30 11.56
N VAL A 134 -4.87 -5.99 12.56
CA VAL A 134 -6.02 -5.52 13.36
C VAL A 134 -5.50 -4.66 14.51
N THR A 135 -6.09 -3.49 14.68
CA THR A 135 -5.68 -2.49 15.67
C THR A 135 -6.87 -2.04 16.46
N THR A 136 -6.72 -1.86 17.76
CA THR A 136 -7.76 -1.31 18.64
C THR A 136 -7.84 0.20 18.53
N LEU A 137 -9.00 0.79 18.94
CA LEU A 137 -9.15 2.23 18.99
C LEU A 137 -8.14 2.88 19.96
N SER A 138 -7.74 2.19 21.03
CA SER A 138 -6.73 2.65 21.98
C SER A 138 -5.34 2.77 21.29
N GLU A 139 -4.93 1.76 20.53
CA GLU A 139 -3.68 1.81 19.75
C GLU A 139 -3.71 2.93 18.69
N ILE A 140 -4.88 3.19 18.10
CA ILE A 140 -5.06 4.29 17.13
C ILE A 140 -4.92 5.65 17.84
N GLU A 141 -5.46 5.80 19.05
CA GLU A 141 -5.28 6.99 19.88
C GLU A 141 -3.81 7.23 20.22
N GLU A 142 -3.09 6.21 20.66
CA GLU A 142 -1.66 6.25 20.96
C GLU A 142 -0.82 6.70 19.75
N GLN A 143 -1.25 6.37 18.54
CA GLN A 143 -0.64 6.78 17.27
C GLN A 143 -1.17 8.15 16.77
N GLY A 144 -1.78 8.96 17.65
CA GLY A 144 -2.28 10.29 17.31
C GLY A 144 -3.48 10.27 16.37
N HIS A 145 -4.31 9.26 16.46
CA HIS A 145 -5.50 9.03 15.62
C HIS A 145 -5.16 8.99 14.12
N SER A 146 -4.01 8.46 13.77
CA SER A 146 -3.65 8.21 12.38
C SER A 146 -4.52 7.09 11.81
N LEU A 147 -4.92 7.23 10.54
CA LEU A 147 -5.54 6.16 9.76
C LEU A 147 -4.62 5.69 8.61
N ASN A 148 -3.32 5.89 8.76
CA ASN A 148 -2.33 5.44 7.78
C ASN A 148 -1.90 3.99 8.08
N PRO A 149 -2.25 3.01 7.24
CA PRO A 149 -1.90 1.60 7.47
C PRO A 149 -0.42 1.35 7.74
N GLY A 150 0.48 2.08 7.07
CA GLY A 150 1.92 1.92 7.24
C GLY A 150 2.44 2.15 8.67
N ARG A 151 1.66 2.81 9.54
CA ARG A 151 2.01 2.97 10.97
C ARG A 151 1.74 1.73 11.81
N TYR A 152 0.88 0.84 11.33
CA TYR A 152 0.37 -0.30 12.09
C TYR A 152 0.91 -1.63 11.58
N VAL A 153 0.95 -1.83 10.27
CA VAL A 153 1.36 -3.11 9.67
C VAL A 153 2.86 -3.40 9.79
N GLY A 154 3.68 -2.35 10.09
CA GLY A 154 5.14 -2.47 10.11
C GLY A 154 5.75 -2.63 8.72
N VAL A 155 7.01 -3.03 8.69
CA VAL A 155 7.74 -3.34 7.46
C VAL A 155 7.81 -4.86 7.36
N ALA A 156 7.53 -5.41 6.18
CA ALA A 156 7.77 -6.83 5.93
C ALA A 156 9.21 -7.16 6.27
N ASP A 157 9.44 -8.28 6.91
CA ASP A 157 10.79 -8.79 7.06
C ASP A 157 11.27 -9.10 5.63
N GLU A 158 12.28 -8.38 5.13
CA GLU A 158 12.88 -8.69 3.84
C GLU A 158 13.41 -10.12 3.94
N GLU A 159 13.01 -10.97 2.99
CA GLU A 159 13.71 -12.24 2.82
C GLU A 159 15.16 -11.86 2.56
N ASP A 160 16.07 -12.35 3.39
CA ASP A 160 17.50 -12.18 3.19
C ASP A 160 17.83 -12.80 1.82
N ASP A 161 17.93 -11.96 0.80
CA ASP A 161 18.25 -12.38 -0.57
C ASP A 161 19.70 -12.86 -0.70
N GLY A 162 20.44 -12.87 0.42
CA GLY A 162 21.83 -13.29 0.50
C GLY A 162 22.79 -12.35 -0.22
N VAL A 163 22.29 -11.20 -0.68
CA VAL A 163 23.12 -10.20 -1.34
C VAL A 163 23.77 -9.32 -0.28
N ASP A 164 25.10 -9.29 -0.24
CA ASP A 164 25.83 -8.36 0.62
C ASP A 164 25.53 -6.92 0.17
N PHE A 165 24.98 -6.12 1.08
CA PHE A 165 24.64 -4.72 0.83
C PHE A 165 25.81 -3.93 0.25
N HIS A 166 27.02 -4.18 0.76
CA HIS A 166 28.24 -3.49 0.29
C HIS A 166 28.63 -3.92 -1.12
N GLU A 167 28.49 -5.21 -1.44
CA GLU A 167 28.74 -5.73 -2.78
C GLU A 167 27.76 -5.13 -3.78
N ARG A 168 26.47 -5.15 -3.45
CA ARG A 168 25.42 -4.57 -4.31
C ARG A 168 25.56 -3.05 -4.50
N LEU A 169 25.90 -2.33 -3.43
CA LEU A 169 26.15 -0.89 -3.49
C LEU A 169 27.35 -0.57 -4.39
N THR A 170 28.39 -1.40 -4.33
CA THR A 170 29.59 -1.24 -5.16
C THR A 170 29.26 -1.46 -6.64
N GLU A 171 28.53 -2.52 -6.98
CA GLU A 171 28.06 -2.79 -8.35
C GLU A 171 27.21 -1.62 -8.89
N LEU A 172 26.25 -1.14 -8.10
CA LEU A 172 25.39 -0.01 -8.53
C LEU A 172 26.18 1.29 -8.72
N ASN A 173 27.22 1.52 -7.91
CA ASN A 173 28.08 2.68 -8.07
C ASN A 173 28.93 2.59 -9.36
N GLU A 174 29.48 1.41 -9.67
CA GLU A 174 30.22 1.16 -10.92
C GLU A 174 29.31 1.33 -12.14
N GLU A 175 28.09 0.83 -12.09
CA GLU A 175 27.08 1.03 -13.14
C GLU A 175 26.75 2.52 -13.32
N LEU A 176 26.56 3.26 -12.22
CA LEU A 176 26.31 4.71 -12.25
C LEU A 176 27.48 5.47 -12.89
N GLU A 177 28.71 5.16 -12.54
CA GLU A 177 29.91 5.79 -13.13
C GLU A 177 30.00 5.52 -14.63
N THR A 178 29.67 4.29 -15.04
CA THR A 178 29.64 3.90 -16.45
C THR A 178 28.59 4.68 -17.22
N LEU A 179 27.37 4.74 -16.72
CA LEU A 179 26.26 5.49 -17.31
C LEU A 179 26.54 7.00 -17.40
N ASN A 180 27.15 7.57 -16.36
CA ASN A 180 27.56 8.97 -16.37
C ASN A 180 28.63 9.25 -17.43
N SER A 181 29.60 8.34 -17.61
CA SER A 181 30.61 8.45 -18.67
C SER A 181 30.01 8.41 -20.07
N GLU A 182 29.03 7.52 -20.28
CA GLU A 182 28.27 7.42 -21.52
C GLU A 182 27.44 8.68 -21.79
N ALA A 183 26.75 9.19 -20.77
CA ALA A 183 25.96 10.42 -20.87
C ALA A 183 26.82 11.62 -21.31
N ILE A 184 28.00 11.79 -20.71
CA ILE A 184 28.95 12.86 -21.10
C ILE A 184 29.42 12.69 -22.56
N LYS A 185 29.68 11.47 -23.04
CA LYS A 185 30.05 11.22 -24.43
C LYS A 185 28.91 11.58 -25.39
N ILE A 186 27.68 11.24 -25.05
CA ILE A 186 26.51 11.56 -25.87
C ILE A 186 26.28 13.08 -25.89
N GLU A 187 26.39 13.74 -24.74
CA GLU A 187 26.28 15.21 -24.66
C GLU A 187 27.27 15.92 -25.56
N LYS A 188 28.55 15.50 -25.54
CA LYS A 188 29.58 16.04 -26.45
C LYS A 188 29.26 15.78 -27.91
N LYS A 189 28.74 14.59 -28.24
CA LYS A 189 28.35 14.24 -29.60
C LYS A 189 27.20 15.10 -30.10
N ILE A 190 26.20 15.34 -29.25
CA ILE A 190 25.06 16.22 -29.54
C ILE A 190 25.57 17.65 -29.79
N SER A 191 26.44 18.18 -28.92
CA SER A 191 27.01 19.52 -29.05
C SER A 191 27.78 19.69 -30.34
N ASN A 192 28.60 18.71 -30.72
CA ASN A 192 29.34 18.75 -31.98
C ASN A 192 28.41 18.71 -33.20
N ASN A 193 27.40 17.84 -33.18
CA ASN A 193 26.44 17.76 -34.29
C ASN A 193 25.65 19.06 -34.45
N ILE A 194 25.27 19.72 -33.35
CA ILE A 194 24.59 21.03 -33.38
C ILE A 194 25.52 22.08 -34.00
N PHE A 195 26.79 22.08 -33.62
CA PHE A 195 27.77 23.01 -34.20
C PHE A 195 27.92 22.83 -35.70
N GLU A 196 28.02 21.56 -36.18
CA GLU A 196 28.13 21.24 -37.62
C GLU A 196 26.85 21.61 -38.41
N ILE A 197 25.69 21.66 -37.79
CA ILE A 197 24.44 22.04 -38.46
C ILE A 197 24.30 23.56 -38.55
N LEU A 198 24.94 24.29 -37.65
CA LEU A 198 24.85 25.77 -37.60
C LEU A 198 25.95 26.49 -38.43
N GLU A 199 26.96 25.78 -38.87
CA GLU A 199 27.93 26.24 -39.90
C GLU A 199 27.37 26.01 -41.31
#